data_71fd06303cdcf7c583732d61b51dd877
#
_entry.id   71fd06303cdcf7c583732d61b51dd877
#
_cell.length_a   1.000
_cell.length_b   1.000
_cell.length_c   1.000
_cell.angle_alpha   90.00
_cell.angle_beta   90.00
_cell.angle_gamma   90.00
#
_symmetry.space_group_name_H-M   'P 1'
#
loop_
_entity.id
_entity.type
_entity.pdbx_description
1 polymer ?
#
loop_
_entity_poly.entity_id
_entity_poly.type
_entity_poly.pdbx_seq_one_letter_code
_entity_poly.pdbx_strand_id
1 'polypeptide(L)'
;MSQENVEIATRWYEPAASKRQLLAAMPRTMALCHPRVEWTVPEDGTTYRGREGVSQRLKEWLESFDDYRYEVQRIIDCGGNEVLVEGTEVGRGAASGAEVRSTNYELLTIRDGMIVRIREFYDTGDAFEAAGLRE
;
A
#
# COMPACT_ATOMS: atom_id res chain seq x y z
N MET A 1 14.71 -12.64 4.35
CA MET A 1 14.71 -12.47 5.81
C MET A 1 13.60 -11.54 6.24
N SER A 2 12.91 -11.90 7.30
CA SER A 2 11.75 -11.14 7.80
C SER A 2 12.05 -9.68 8.08
N GLN A 3 13.17 -9.41 8.76
CA GLN A 3 13.54 -8.04 9.12
C GLN A 3 13.80 -7.19 7.88
N GLU A 4 14.42 -7.77 6.86
CA GLU A 4 14.65 -7.06 5.60
C GLU A 4 13.33 -6.72 4.92
N ASN A 5 12.36 -7.62 4.97
CA ASN A 5 11.05 -7.39 4.37
C ASN A 5 10.30 -6.29 5.10
N VAL A 6 10.38 -6.26 6.43
CA VAL A 6 9.78 -5.18 7.23
C VAL A 6 10.42 -3.84 6.89
N GLU A 7 11.74 -3.82 6.68
CA GLU A 7 12.44 -2.59 6.29
C GLU A 7 11.98 -2.09 4.91
N ILE A 8 11.78 -2.99 3.96
CA ILE A 8 11.30 -2.63 2.63
C ILE A 8 9.88 -2.05 2.72
N ALA A 9 9.01 -2.71 3.49
CA ALA A 9 7.67 -2.20 3.74
C ALA A 9 7.73 -0.80 4.37
N THR A 10 8.60 -0.60 5.35
CA THR A 10 8.76 0.70 6.00
C THR A 10 9.16 1.78 4.99
N ARG A 11 10.08 1.46 4.08
CA ARG A 11 10.50 2.42 3.04
C ARG A 11 9.37 2.76 2.08
N TRP A 12 8.52 1.79 1.78
CA TRP A 12 7.38 2.00 0.89
C TRP A 12 6.44 3.07 1.42
N TYR A 13 6.23 3.09 2.75
CA TYR A 13 5.33 4.05 3.39
C TYR A 13 6.00 5.32 3.88
N GLU A 14 7.33 5.40 3.81
CA GLU A 14 8.08 6.55 4.33
C GLU A 14 7.59 7.90 3.80
N PRO A 15 7.27 8.06 2.50
CA PRO A 15 6.81 9.36 1.99
C PRO A 15 5.33 9.62 2.22
N ALA A 16 4.62 8.79 2.96
CA ALA A 16 3.16 8.83 3.03
C ALA A 16 2.60 9.93 3.93
N ALA A 17 3.43 10.85 4.41
CA ALA A 17 2.97 11.93 5.27
C ALA A 17 2.18 13.01 4.53
N SER A 18 2.25 13.06 3.20
CA SER A 18 1.46 13.99 2.40
C SER A 18 1.39 13.52 0.96
N LYS A 19 0.36 14.00 0.26
CA LYS A 19 0.21 13.80 -1.19
C LYS A 19 1.45 14.27 -1.94
N ARG A 20 1.96 15.44 -1.56
CA ARG A 20 3.14 16.03 -2.20
C ARG A 20 4.36 15.14 -2.07
N GLN A 21 4.59 14.60 -0.87
CA GLN A 21 5.73 13.72 -0.63
C GLN A 21 5.59 12.40 -1.40
N LEU A 22 4.39 11.84 -1.44
CA LEU A 22 4.13 10.62 -2.19
C LEU A 22 4.43 10.81 -3.68
N LEU A 23 3.95 11.90 -4.27
CA LEU A 23 4.19 12.18 -5.68
C LEU A 23 5.67 12.43 -5.96
N ALA A 24 6.34 13.19 -5.11
CA ALA A 24 7.76 13.50 -5.29
C ALA A 24 8.63 12.25 -5.16
N ALA A 25 8.23 11.30 -4.32
CA ALA A 25 8.99 10.08 -4.08
C ALA A 25 8.68 8.96 -5.07
N MET A 26 7.72 9.15 -5.99
CA MET A 26 7.25 8.10 -6.87
C MET A 26 8.38 7.32 -7.59
N PRO A 27 9.37 7.95 -8.19
CA PRO A 27 10.45 7.19 -8.83
C PRO A 27 11.20 6.30 -7.84
N ARG A 28 11.41 6.79 -6.62
CA ARG A 28 12.12 6.06 -5.60
C ARG A 28 11.29 4.89 -5.05
N THR A 29 10.00 5.11 -4.82
CA THR A 29 9.12 4.04 -4.34
C THR A 29 8.89 2.98 -5.40
N MET A 30 8.76 3.37 -6.66
CA MET A 30 8.63 2.39 -7.74
C MET A 30 9.89 1.53 -7.88
N ALA A 31 11.05 2.06 -7.50
CA ALA A 31 12.29 1.26 -7.50
C ALA A 31 12.27 0.15 -6.45
N LEU A 32 11.42 0.24 -5.43
CA LEU A 32 11.23 -0.83 -4.44
C LEU A 32 10.41 -1.99 -5.00
N CYS A 33 9.74 -1.79 -6.11
CA CYS A 33 8.89 -2.80 -6.72
C CYS A 33 9.61 -3.54 -7.83
N HIS A 34 9.32 -4.84 -7.93
CA HIS A 34 9.74 -5.62 -9.09
C HIS A 34 9.08 -5.04 -10.35
N PRO A 35 9.75 -5.08 -11.52
CA PRO A 35 9.14 -4.57 -12.76
C PRO A 35 7.79 -5.19 -13.10
N ARG A 36 7.53 -6.40 -12.61
CA ARG A 36 6.26 -7.11 -12.86
C ARG A 36 5.35 -7.12 -11.63
N VAL A 37 5.49 -6.15 -10.75
CA VAL A 37 4.66 -6.00 -9.55
C VAL A 37 3.17 -5.96 -9.92
N GLU A 38 2.32 -6.52 -9.05
CA GLU A 38 0.88 -6.45 -9.21
C GLU A 38 0.24 -5.87 -7.96
N TRP A 39 -0.73 -4.99 -8.16
CA TRP A 39 -1.55 -4.46 -7.07
C TRP A 39 -2.98 -4.89 -7.33
N THR A 40 -3.56 -5.64 -6.41
CA THR A 40 -4.90 -6.17 -6.53
C THR A 40 -5.77 -5.66 -5.38
N VAL A 41 -7.01 -5.33 -5.71
CA VAL A 41 -8.04 -5.03 -4.70
C VAL A 41 -9.03 -6.19 -4.77
N PRO A 42 -8.84 -7.28 -3.97
CA PRO A 42 -9.65 -8.48 -4.12
C PRO A 42 -11.15 -8.25 -3.93
N GLU A 43 -11.53 -7.27 -3.12
CA GLU A 43 -12.93 -6.98 -2.84
C GLU A 43 -13.69 -6.49 -4.07
N ASP A 44 -13.01 -5.85 -5.02
CA ASP A 44 -13.64 -5.40 -6.26
C ASP A 44 -13.06 -6.05 -7.52
N GLY A 45 -12.05 -6.90 -7.36
CA GLY A 45 -11.46 -7.66 -8.45
C GLY A 45 -10.52 -6.88 -9.36
N THR A 46 -10.20 -5.64 -9.02
CA THR A 46 -9.31 -4.82 -9.85
C THR A 46 -7.85 -5.22 -9.65
N THR A 47 -7.09 -5.26 -10.75
CA THR A 47 -5.65 -5.54 -10.71
C THR A 47 -4.91 -4.53 -11.59
N TYR A 48 -3.85 -3.97 -11.03
CA TYR A 48 -2.92 -3.07 -11.73
C TYR A 48 -1.59 -3.80 -11.89
N ARG A 49 -1.01 -3.78 -13.09
CA ARG A 49 0.18 -4.58 -13.40
C ARG A 49 1.36 -3.74 -13.78
N GLY A 50 2.53 -4.14 -13.29
CA GLY A 50 3.80 -3.52 -13.57
C GLY A 50 3.99 -2.21 -12.82
N ARG A 51 5.22 -1.70 -12.85
CA ARG A 51 5.51 -0.42 -12.19
C ARG A 51 4.67 0.72 -12.75
N GLU A 52 4.45 0.71 -14.05
CA GLU A 52 3.64 1.73 -14.70
C GLU A 52 2.19 1.67 -14.23
N GLY A 53 1.59 0.47 -14.19
CA GLY A 53 0.23 0.29 -13.72
C GLY A 53 0.05 0.69 -12.26
N VAL A 54 0.98 0.29 -11.41
CA VAL A 54 0.94 0.64 -9.98
C VAL A 54 1.13 2.14 -9.79
N SER A 55 2.07 2.73 -10.52
CA SER A 55 2.31 4.17 -10.48
C SER A 55 1.07 4.95 -10.89
N GLN A 56 0.41 4.52 -11.96
CA GLN A 56 -0.81 5.17 -12.44
C GLN A 56 -1.94 5.05 -11.41
N ARG A 57 -2.09 3.89 -10.79
CA ARG A 57 -3.06 3.67 -9.71
C ARG A 57 -2.85 4.69 -8.59
N LEU A 58 -1.60 4.83 -8.14
CA LEU A 58 -1.29 5.77 -7.08
C LEU A 58 -1.58 7.21 -7.47
N LYS A 59 -1.21 7.60 -8.68
CA LYS A 59 -1.45 8.96 -9.16
C LYS A 59 -2.95 9.26 -9.24
N GLU A 60 -3.73 8.35 -9.79
CA GLU A 60 -5.17 8.52 -9.91
C GLU A 60 -5.83 8.62 -8.53
N TRP A 61 -5.39 7.78 -7.60
CA TRP A 61 -5.90 7.83 -6.24
C TRP A 61 -5.59 9.17 -5.59
N LEU A 62 -4.35 9.63 -5.70
CA LEU A 62 -3.93 10.90 -5.10
C LEU A 62 -4.63 12.10 -5.73
N GLU A 63 -4.94 12.04 -7.03
CA GLU A 63 -5.69 13.10 -7.71
C GLU A 63 -7.11 13.26 -7.18
N SER A 64 -7.66 12.24 -6.55
CA SER A 64 -8.98 12.30 -5.93
C SER A 64 -9.03 13.16 -4.68
N PHE A 65 -7.87 13.59 -4.19
CA PHE A 65 -7.77 14.33 -2.93
C PHE A 65 -7.01 15.64 -3.12
N ASP A 66 -7.43 16.69 -2.41
CA ASP A 66 -6.66 17.93 -2.31
C ASP A 66 -5.44 17.71 -1.44
N ASP A 67 -5.63 17.04 -0.30
CA ASP A 67 -4.53 16.57 0.52
C ASP A 67 -4.80 15.11 0.91
N TYR A 68 -3.73 14.41 1.25
CA TYR A 68 -3.80 12.98 1.55
C TYR A 68 -2.59 12.58 2.37
N ARG A 69 -2.82 11.71 3.36
CA ARG A 69 -1.74 11.02 4.05
C ARG A 69 -2.18 9.62 4.42
N TYR A 70 -1.21 8.74 4.60
CA TYR A 70 -1.45 7.39 5.05
C TYR A 70 -0.68 7.18 6.34
N GLU A 71 -1.41 6.91 7.42
CA GLU A 71 -0.84 6.73 8.74
C GLU A 71 -0.71 5.24 9.02
N VAL A 72 0.52 4.72 9.03
CA VAL A 72 0.78 3.33 9.34
C VAL A 72 0.55 3.10 10.83
N GLN A 73 -0.34 2.16 11.17
CA GLN A 73 -0.65 1.82 12.55
C GLN A 73 0.16 0.63 13.02
N ARG A 74 0.29 -0.39 12.17
CA ARG A 74 1.08 -1.59 12.47
C ARG A 74 1.70 -2.16 11.21
N ILE A 75 2.88 -2.76 11.38
CA ILE A 75 3.50 -3.59 10.35
C ILE A 75 3.72 -4.95 10.98
N ILE A 76 3.12 -5.98 10.40
CA ILE A 76 3.15 -7.34 10.94
C ILE A 76 3.92 -8.24 9.96
N ASP A 77 4.98 -8.84 10.46
CA ASP A 77 5.70 -9.87 9.71
C ASP A 77 4.88 -11.15 9.78
N CYS A 78 4.39 -11.60 8.62
CA CYS A 78 3.53 -12.77 8.54
C CYS A 78 4.30 -14.07 8.29
N GLY A 79 5.64 -13.96 8.24
CA GLY A 79 6.48 -15.10 7.89
C GLY A 79 6.53 -15.30 6.38
N GLY A 80 7.42 -16.17 5.93
CA GLY A 80 7.64 -16.35 4.51
C GLY A 80 8.07 -15.06 3.87
N ASN A 81 7.36 -14.66 2.84
CA ASN A 81 7.67 -13.44 2.10
C ASN A 81 6.61 -12.36 2.28
N GLU A 82 5.80 -12.43 3.33
CA GLU A 82 4.65 -11.53 3.46
C GLU A 82 4.71 -10.64 4.68
N VAL A 83 4.29 -9.38 4.48
CA VAL A 83 4.19 -8.37 5.54
C VAL A 83 2.80 -7.74 5.41
N LEU A 84 2.04 -7.73 6.51
CA LEU A 84 0.72 -7.10 6.55
C LEU A 84 0.86 -5.73 7.18
N VAL A 85 0.32 -4.72 6.51
CA VAL A 85 0.34 -3.34 7.01
C VAL A 85 -1.09 -2.89 7.28
N GLU A 86 -1.32 -2.42 8.50
CA GLU A 86 -2.58 -1.78 8.89
C GLU A 86 -2.35 -0.28 8.91
N GLY A 87 -3.17 0.46 8.20
CA GLY A 87 -3.03 1.90 8.13
C GLY A 87 -4.35 2.64 8.03
N THR A 88 -4.29 3.94 8.21
CA THR A 88 -5.44 4.82 8.09
C THR A 88 -5.18 5.83 7.00
N GLU A 89 -6.08 5.85 6.03
CA GLU A 89 -6.07 6.88 4.98
C GLU A 89 -6.79 8.11 5.50
N VAL A 90 -6.17 9.27 5.38
CA VAL A 90 -6.76 10.54 5.79
C VAL A 90 -6.61 11.51 4.63
N GLY A 91 -7.72 12.10 4.20
CA GLY A 91 -7.67 13.03 3.08
C GLY A 91 -8.90 13.90 3.00
N ARG A 92 -8.86 14.82 2.03
CA ARG A 92 -9.99 15.68 1.70
C ARG A 92 -10.28 15.50 0.23
N GLY A 93 -11.50 15.09 -0.11
CA GLY A 93 -11.90 14.87 -1.50
C GLY A 93 -11.78 16.14 -2.33
N ALA A 94 -11.16 16.03 -3.50
CA ALA A 94 -10.94 17.20 -4.37
C ALA A 94 -12.25 17.77 -4.89
N ALA A 95 -13.20 16.90 -5.23
CA ALA A 95 -14.49 17.35 -5.78
C ALA A 95 -15.48 17.75 -4.70
N SER A 96 -15.54 16.99 -3.59
CA SER A 96 -16.58 17.17 -2.56
C SER A 96 -16.14 18.06 -1.40
N GLY A 97 -14.83 18.17 -1.17
CA GLY A 97 -14.29 18.83 0.02
C GLY A 97 -14.51 18.03 1.30
N ALA A 98 -15.08 16.83 1.20
CA ALA A 98 -15.37 16.02 2.37
C ALA A 98 -14.10 15.38 2.93
N GLU A 99 -14.00 15.36 4.25
CA GLU A 99 -12.90 14.65 4.91
C GLU A 99 -13.15 13.15 4.86
N VAL A 100 -12.09 12.42 4.53
CA VAL A 100 -12.10 10.96 4.47
C VAL A 100 -11.13 10.42 5.51
N ARG A 101 -11.60 9.48 6.31
CA ARG A 101 -10.73 8.75 7.25
C ARG A 101 -11.17 7.29 7.22
N SER A 102 -10.29 6.43 6.77
CA SER A 102 -10.63 5.03 6.54
C SER A 102 -9.44 4.13 6.86
N THR A 103 -9.68 3.04 7.59
CA THR A 103 -8.66 2.03 7.85
C THR A 103 -8.62 1.06 6.69
N ASN A 104 -7.41 0.72 6.25
CA ASN A 104 -7.23 -0.34 5.28
C ASN A 104 -6.06 -1.23 5.66
N TYR A 105 -5.91 -2.31 4.92
CA TYR A 105 -4.84 -3.29 5.12
C TYR A 105 -4.19 -3.55 3.78
N GLU A 106 -2.86 -3.60 3.77
CA GLU A 106 -2.13 -3.95 2.56
C GLU A 106 -1.20 -5.11 2.88
N LEU A 107 -1.36 -6.19 2.13
CA LEU A 107 -0.53 -7.37 2.28
C LEU A 107 0.52 -7.34 1.18
N LEU A 108 1.76 -7.12 1.57
CA LEU A 108 2.88 -7.04 0.65
C LEU A 108 3.57 -8.39 0.56
N THR A 109 3.78 -8.87 -0.67
CA THR A 109 4.64 -10.01 -0.92
C THR A 109 5.98 -9.46 -1.41
N ILE A 110 7.05 -9.82 -0.72
CA ILE A 110 8.39 -9.28 -0.99
C ILE A 110 9.32 -10.46 -1.23
N ARG A 111 10.00 -10.45 -2.38
CA ARG A 111 10.96 -11.50 -2.75
C ARG A 111 12.23 -10.85 -3.26
N ASP A 112 13.37 -11.38 -2.83
CA ASP A 112 14.69 -10.91 -3.27
C ASP A 112 14.83 -9.40 -3.12
N GLY A 113 14.30 -8.87 -2.03
CA GLY A 113 14.41 -7.45 -1.70
C GLY A 113 13.48 -6.53 -2.47
N MET A 114 12.48 -7.06 -3.19
CA MET A 114 11.57 -6.26 -4.00
C MET A 114 10.11 -6.61 -3.72
N ILE A 115 9.24 -5.62 -3.76
CA ILE A 115 7.81 -5.84 -3.64
C ILE A 115 7.32 -6.42 -4.96
N VAL A 116 6.77 -7.64 -4.91
CA VAL A 116 6.27 -8.32 -6.12
C VAL A 116 4.75 -8.30 -6.21
N ARG A 117 4.07 -8.06 -5.10
CA ARG A 117 2.61 -8.07 -5.06
C ARG A 117 2.11 -7.25 -3.89
N ILE A 118 1.05 -6.50 -4.12
CA ILE A 118 0.32 -5.76 -3.09
C ILE A 118 -1.14 -6.17 -3.19
N ARG A 119 -1.73 -6.60 -2.08
CA ARG A 119 -3.17 -6.89 -2.01
C ARG A 119 -3.78 -5.98 -0.97
N GLU A 120 -4.77 -5.21 -1.37
CA GLU A 120 -5.39 -4.20 -0.53
C GLU A 120 -6.75 -4.67 -0.04
N PHE A 121 -7.01 -4.55 1.26
CA PHE A 121 -8.25 -4.99 1.90
C PHE A 121 -8.81 -3.88 2.78
N TYR A 122 -10.13 -3.81 2.86
CA TYR A 122 -10.81 -2.92 3.80
C TYR A 122 -11.42 -3.68 4.97
N ASP A 123 -11.71 -4.97 4.78
CA ASP A 123 -12.23 -5.82 5.85
C ASP A 123 -11.11 -6.48 6.65
N THR A 124 -11.15 -6.32 7.97
CA THR A 124 -10.12 -6.87 8.86
C THR A 124 -10.01 -8.39 8.75
N GLY A 125 -11.15 -9.06 8.74
CA GLY A 125 -11.18 -10.53 8.66
C GLY A 125 -10.58 -11.05 7.37
N ASP A 126 -10.92 -10.41 6.24
CA ASP A 126 -10.38 -10.78 4.93
C ASP A 126 -8.87 -10.60 4.88
N ALA A 127 -8.39 -9.49 5.44
CA ALA A 127 -6.96 -9.19 5.47
C ALA A 127 -6.19 -10.23 6.29
N PHE A 128 -6.68 -10.55 7.49
CA PHE A 128 -6.01 -11.49 8.38
C PHE A 128 -6.05 -12.90 7.81
N GLU A 129 -7.16 -13.29 7.21
CA GLU A 129 -7.26 -14.59 6.55
C GLU A 129 -6.27 -14.72 5.41
N ALA A 130 -6.17 -13.68 4.55
CA ALA A 130 -5.23 -13.69 3.44
C ALA A 130 -3.78 -13.77 3.91
N ALA A 131 -3.49 -13.16 5.07
CA ALA A 131 -2.15 -13.15 5.65
C ALA A 131 -1.82 -14.44 6.42
N GLY A 132 -2.79 -15.34 6.58
CA GLY A 132 -2.60 -16.54 7.37
C GLY A 132 -2.55 -16.28 8.88
N LEU A 133 -3.11 -15.16 9.32
CA LEU A 133 -3.13 -14.77 10.72
C LEU A 133 -4.50 -15.03 11.34
N ARG A 134 -4.52 -15.11 12.67
CA ARG A 134 -5.76 -15.17 13.42
C ARG A 134 -5.92 -13.90 14.22
N GLU A 135 -7.15 -13.45 14.28
CA GLU A 135 -7.48 -12.28 15.10
C GLU A 135 -7.37 -12.57 16.59
#